data_868e5a762d53fa5686b21273027839bc
#
_entry.id   868e5a762d53fa5686b21273027839bc
#
_cell.length_a   1.000
_cell.length_b   1.000
_cell.length_c   1.000
_cell.angle_alpha   90.00
_cell.angle_beta   90.00
_cell.angle_gamma   90.00
#
_symmetry.space_group_name_H-M   'P 1'
#
loop_
_entity.id
_entity.type
_entity.pdbx_description
1 polymer ?
#
loop_
_entity_poly.entity_id
_entity_poly.type
_entity_poly.pdbx_seq_one_letter_code
_entity_poly.pdbx_strand_id
1 'polypeptide(L)'
;LATVGNTPVIKIQNLAPEGVDIYVKAEYFNPASSVKDRLALNIINVAEKEQTLMPGQTVVEATSGNTGIGLAFVCASKNYPCVIVMPESASIERRKMMRFLGAKVILTPASEAGSGAYNKAQELAKKHDWFYARQFESEANADIHESTTGREIINDFKDIGLDYWVSGYGTGGTFS
;
A
#
# COMPACT_ATOMS: atom_id res chain seq x y z
N LEU A 1 -2.50 14.19 2.04
CA LEU A 1 -2.44 13.16 0.96
C LEU A 1 -1.72 13.68 -0.30
N ALA A 2 -1.61 15.00 -0.50
CA ALA A 2 -0.94 15.61 -1.65
C ALA A 2 0.58 15.31 -1.77
N THR A 3 1.19 14.75 -0.73
CA THR A 3 2.61 14.38 -0.68
C THR A 3 2.87 12.90 -1.00
N VAL A 4 1.84 12.15 -1.36
CA VAL A 4 1.99 10.77 -1.83
C VAL A 4 2.50 10.78 -3.27
N GLY A 5 3.55 10.01 -3.54
CA GLY A 5 4.20 9.97 -4.85
C GLY A 5 5.31 11.04 -5.01
N ASN A 6 5.76 11.23 -6.24
CA ASN A 6 6.89 12.10 -6.59
C ASN A 6 8.12 11.85 -5.70
N THR A 7 8.38 10.58 -5.43
CA THR A 7 9.50 10.16 -4.60
C THR A 7 10.82 10.36 -5.33
N PRO A 8 11.91 10.75 -4.64
CA PRO A 8 13.19 11.00 -5.28
C PRO A 8 13.86 9.70 -5.77
N VAL A 9 14.70 9.85 -6.79
CA VAL A 9 15.66 8.83 -7.20
C VAL A 9 17.02 9.18 -6.64
N ILE A 10 17.67 8.23 -5.98
CA ILE A 10 18.97 8.41 -5.30
C ILE A 10 20.01 7.50 -5.94
N LYS A 11 21.10 8.08 -6.45
CA LYS A 11 22.26 7.31 -6.96
C LYS A 11 23.03 6.71 -5.79
N ILE A 12 23.28 5.40 -5.87
CA ILE A 12 24.08 4.68 -4.87
C ILE A 12 25.56 4.92 -5.16
N GLN A 13 26.32 5.40 -4.15
CA GLN A 13 27.71 5.81 -4.34
C GLN A 13 28.73 4.67 -4.20
N ASN A 14 28.53 3.76 -3.24
CA ASN A 14 29.59 2.85 -2.79
C ASN A 14 29.30 1.36 -3.00
N LEU A 15 28.09 0.98 -3.41
CA LEU A 15 27.69 -0.42 -3.55
C LEU A 15 27.60 -0.89 -5.01
N ALA A 16 27.70 0.05 -5.95
CA ALA A 16 27.66 -0.29 -7.37
C ALA A 16 29.02 -0.85 -7.82
N PRO A 17 29.05 -1.92 -8.66
CA PRO A 17 30.27 -2.37 -9.32
C PRO A 17 30.82 -1.29 -10.25
N GLU A 18 32.12 -1.40 -10.59
CA GLU A 18 32.76 -0.47 -11.53
C GLU A 18 32.05 -0.50 -12.90
N GLY A 19 31.76 0.68 -13.45
CA GLY A 19 31.05 0.82 -14.73
C GLY A 19 29.54 0.61 -14.68
N VAL A 20 28.96 0.44 -13.48
CA VAL A 20 27.52 0.28 -13.27
C VAL A 20 26.97 1.38 -12.38
N ASP A 21 25.95 2.07 -12.84
CA ASP A 21 25.21 3.04 -12.06
C ASP A 21 23.95 2.40 -11.48
N ILE A 22 23.81 2.42 -10.15
CA ILE A 22 22.63 1.91 -9.44
C ILE A 22 21.87 3.07 -8.82
N TYR A 23 20.57 3.09 -9.06
CA TYR A 23 19.65 4.08 -8.50
C TYR A 23 18.54 3.41 -7.68
N VAL A 24 18.08 4.08 -6.66
CA VAL A 24 16.95 3.65 -5.82
C VAL A 24 15.83 4.67 -5.93
N LYS A 25 14.65 4.24 -6.38
CA LYS A 25 13.41 5.01 -6.25
C LYS A 25 12.97 4.96 -4.79
N ALA A 26 13.18 6.03 -4.06
CA ALA A 26 13.11 6.07 -2.59
C ALA A 26 11.66 6.16 -2.08
N GLU A 27 10.88 5.09 -2.21
CA GLU A 27 9.46 5.03 -1.82
C GLU A 27 9.21 5.26 -0.31
N TYR A 28 10.24 5.20 0.53
CA TYR A 28 10.15 5.56 1.94
C TYR A 28 9.98 7.08 2.18
N PHE A 29 10.08 7.92 1.16
CA PHE A 29 9.70 9.33 1.22
C PHE A 29 8.19 9.57 1.16
N ASN A 30 7.40 8.57 0.83
CA ASN A 30 5.95 8.66 1.00
C ASN A 30 5.58 8.90 2.47
N PRO A 31 4.48 9.60 2.78
CA PRO A 31 4.15 10.05 4.15
C PRO A 31 4.01 8.93 5.19
N ALA A 32 3.53 7.74 4.81
CA ALA A 32 3.54 6.55 5.68
C ALA A 32 4.73 5.61 5.36
N SER A 33 5.77 6.13 4.71
CA SER A 33 7.09 5.54 4.48
C SER A 33 7.11 4.29 3.62
N SER A 34 6.19 4.14 2.65
CA SER A 34 6.27 3.04 1.70
C SER A 34 5.53 3.29 0.39
N VAL A 35 5.84 2.47 -0.63
CA VAL A 35 5.13 2.41 -1.90
C VAL A 35 3.63 2.13 -1.75
N LYS A 36 3.21 1.53 -0.65
CA LYS A 36 1.81 1.18 -0.38
C LYS A 36 0.92 2.38 -0.08
N ASP A 37 1.49 3.54 0.18
CA ASP A 37 0.73 4.79 0.32
C ASP A 37 0.03 5.15 -0.99
N ARG A 38 0.70 4.92 -2.14
CA ARG A 38 0.14 5.11 -3.48
C ARG A 38 -1.09 4.21 -3.69
N LEU A 39 -0.91 2.92 -3.46
CA LEU A 39 -1.97 1.92 -3.56
C LEU A 39 -3.16 2.25 -2.67
N ALA A 40 -2.90 2.52 -1.38
CA ALA A 40 -3.95 2.81 -0.41
C ALA A 40 -4.76 4.05 -0.80
N LEU A 41 -4.09 5.12 -1.24
CA LEU A 41 -4.74 6.33 -1.69
C LEU A 41 -5.61 6.07 -2.93
N ASN A 42 -5.09 5.32 -3.92
CA ASN A 42 -5.81 5.08 -5.15
C ASN A 42 -7.02 4.16 -4.97
N ILE A 43 -6.91 3.10 -4.18
CA ILE A 43 -8.06 2.23 -3.86
C ILE A 43 -9.21 3.06 -3.29
N ILE A 44 -8.94 3.93 -2.33
CA ILE A 44 -9.98 4.76 -1.72
C ILE A 44 -10.52 5.79 -2.71
N ASN A 45 -9.68 6.46 -3.49
CA ASN A 45 -10.12 7.45 -4.48
C ASN A 45 -11.00 6.83 -5.59
N VAL A 46 -10.60 5.65 -6.10
CA VAL A 46 -11.39 4.92 -7.11
C VAL A 46 -12.73 4.48 -6.52
N ALA A 47 -12.72 3.91 -5.32
CA ALA A 47 -13.93 3.46 -4.66
C ALA A 47 -14.93 4.59 -4.36
N GLU A 48 -14.43 5.77 -3.97
CA GLU A 48 -15.26 6.98 -3.81
C GLU A 48 -15.86 7.43 -5.15
N LYS A 49 -15.03 7.48 -6.20
CA LYS A 49 -15.45 7.89 -7.55
C LYS A 49 -16.51 6.95 -8.12
N GLU A 50 -16.35 5.65 -7.91
CA GLU A 50 -17.28 4.62 -8.39
C GLU A 50 -18.49 4.43 -7.46
N GLN A 51 -18.53 5.14 -6.35
CA GLN A 51 -19.59 5.03 -5.33
C GLN A 51 -19.70 3.61 -4.73
N THR A 52 -18.60 2.86 -4.71
CA THR A 52 -18.50 1.55 -4.06
C THR A 52 -18.07 1.67 -2.60
N LEU A 53 -17.52 2.82 -2.20
CA LEU A 53 -17.25 3.21 -0.82
C LEU A 53 -18.10 4.43 -0.46
N MET A 54 -19.04 4.24 0.45
CA MET A 54 -19.95 5.31 0.90
C MET A 54 -19.34 6.15 2.03
N PRO A 55 -19.68 7.45 2.14
CA PRO A 55 -19.22 8.29 3.24
C PRO A 55 -19.49 7.66 4.61
N GLY A 56 -18.45 7.55 5.45
CA GLY A 56 -18.53 6.94 6.78
C GLY A 56 -18.57 5.43 6.82
N GLN A 57 -18.60 4.73 5.69
CA GLN A 57 -18.51 3.28 5.63
C GLN A 57 -17.12 2.81 6.11
N THR A 58 -17.08 1.69 6.84
CA THR A 58 -15.82 1.14 7.34
C THR A 58 -15.02 0.48 6.20
N VAL A 59 -13.75 0.82 6.10
CA VAL A 59 -12.79 0.13 5.22
C VAL A 59 -12.15 -1.02 5.97
N VAL A 60 -12.11 -2.21 5.38
CA VAL A 60 -11.45 -3.38 5.95
C VAL A 60 -10.42 -3.98 5.00
N GLU A 61 -9.30 -4.48 5.53
CA GLU A 61 -8.27 -5.20 4.76
C GLU A 61 -7.58 -6.26 5.61
N ALA A 62 -7.20 -7.37 4.95
CA ALA A 62 -6.38 -8.42 5.53
C ALA A 62 -4.91 -8.18 5.18
N THR A 63 -4.14 -7.66 6.12
CA THR A 63 -2.72 -7.37 5.88
C THR A 63 -1.96 -7.18 7.20
N SER A 64 -0.74 -7.68 7.26
CA SER A 64 0.20 -7.40 8.35
C SER A 64 1.28 -6.39 7.97
N GLY A 65 1.21 -5.85 6.75
CA GLY A 65 2.27 -5.06 6.15
C GLY A 65 1.93 -3.58 5.92
N ASN A 66 2.69 -2.98 5.02
CA ASN A 66 2.62 -1.56 4.70
C ASN A 66 1.28 -1.14 4.10
N THR A 67 0.55 -2.04 3.43
CA THR A 67 -0.81 -1.74 2.95
C THR A 67 -1.74 -1.35 4.09
N GLY A 68 -1.67 -2.05 5.22
CA GLY A 68 -2.46 -1.71 6.40
C GLY A 68 -2.10 -0.35 7.00
N ILE A 69 -0.82 0.01 7.02
CA ILE A 69 -0.35 1.33 7.46
C ILE A 69 -0.84 2.41 6.50
N GLY A 70 -0.68 2.20 5.18
CA GLY A 70 -1.15 3.13 4.16
C GLY A 70 -2.67 3.34 4.20
N LEU A 71 -3.47 2.26 4.33
CA LEU A 71 -4.92 2.37 4.47
C LEU A 71 -5.33 3.10 5.76
N ALA A 72 -4.70 2.79 6.89
CA ALA A 72 -4.96 3.50 8.15
C ALA A 72 -4.68 5.01 8.02
N PHE A 73 -3.56 5.37 7.38
CA PHE A 73 -3.18 6.76 7.11
C PHE A 73 -4.21 7.47 6.20
N VAL A 74 -4.58 6.86 5.07
CA VAL A 74 -5.53 7.46 4.12
C VAL A 74 -6.93 7.58 4.74
N CYS A 75 -7.40 6.53 5.43
CA CYS A 75 -8.69 6.52 6.11
C CYS A 75 -8.76 7.58 7.21
N ALA A 76 -7.70 7.74 8.02
CA ALA A 76 -7.63 8.80 9.01
C ALA A 76 -7.76 10.20 8.38
N SER A 77 -7.07 10.43 7.26
CA SER A 77 -7.12 11.71 6.55
C SER A 77 -8.47 12.00 5.88
N LYS A 78 -9.19 10.96 5.47
CA LYS A 78 -10.49 11.07 4.78
C LYS A 78 -11.71 10.82 5.70
N ASN A 79 -11.49 10.63 7.00
CA ASN A 79 -12.51 10.34 8.00
C ASN A 79 -13.30 9.04 7.77
N TYR A 80 -12.64 8.00 7.27
CA TYR A 80 -13.20 6.65 7.21
C TYR A 80 -12.77 5.82 8.41
N PRO A 81 -13.69 5.10 9.07
CA PRO A 81 -13.30 4.04 9.99
C PRO A 81 -12.49 2.97 9.27
N CYS A 82 -11.38 2.52 9.88
CA CYS A 82 -10.49 1.53 9.29
C CYS A 82 -10.33 0.32 10.21
N VAL A 83 -10.46 -0.88 9.63
CA VAL A 83 -10.25 -2.15 10.32
C VAL A 83 -9.19 -2.96 9.58
N ILE A 84 -8.12 -3.32 10.27
CA ILE A 84 -7.07 -4.18 9.72
C ILE A 84 -7.10 -5.53 10.44
N VAL A 85 -7.15 -6.59 9.66
CA VAL A 85 -7.14 -7.97 10.17
C VAL A 85 -5.78 -8.59 9.88
N MET A 86 -5.15 -9.18 10.90
CA MET A 86 -3.82 -9.79 10.75
C MET A 86 -3.63 -10.93 11.75
N PRO A 87 -2.72 -11.89 11.46
CA PRO A 87 -2.38 -12.92 12.43
C PRO A 87 -1.67 -12.33 13.65
N GLU A 88 -1.88 -12.95 14.81
CA GLU A 88 -1.25 -12.53 16.06
C GLU A 88 0.29 -12.69 16.08
N SER A 89 0.86 -13.44 15.15
CA SER A 89 2.30 -13.53 14.91
C SER A 89 2.91 -12.29 14.22
N ALA A 90 2.07 -11.38 13.72
CA ALA A 90 2.55 -10.18 13.05
C ALA A 90 3.22 -9.19 14.02
N SER A 91 4.09 -8.31 13.48
CA SER A 91 4.88 -7.33 14.24
C SER A 91 4.02 -6.43 15.14
N ILE A 92 4.45 -6.30 16.38
CA ILE A 92 3.80 -5.45 17.37
C ILE A 92 3.94 -3.98 17.01
N GLU A 93 5.06 -3.57 16.41
CA GLU A 93 5.34 -2.21 15.96
C GLU A 93 4.33 -1.77 14.89
N ARG A 94 4.05 -2.64 13.92
CA ARG A 94 3.04 -2.37 12.89
C ARG A 94 1.63 -2.25 13.47
N ARG A 95 1.27 -3.09 14.44
CA ARG A 95 -0.01 -2.98 15.17
C ARG A 95 -0.13 -1.63 15.89
N LYS A 96 0.95 -1.20 16.57
CA LYS A 96 1.02 0.09 17.27
C LYS A 96 0.86 1.24 16.28
N MET A 97 1.56 1.19 15.14
CA MET A 97 1.49 2.21 14.10
C MET A 97 0.06 2.33 13.52
N MET A 98 -0.55 1.22 13.15
CA MET A 98 -1.92 1.23 12.62
C MET A 98 -2.93 1.78 13.64
N ARG A 99 -2.80 1.40 14.91
CA ARG A 99 -3.65 1.92 15.99
C ARG A 99 -3.41 3.41 16.24
N PHE A 100 -2.17 3.86 16.21
CA PHE A 100 -1.81 5.27 16.31
C PHE A 100 -2.46 6.10 15.20
N LEU A 101 -2.55 5.55 13.98
CA LEU A 101 -3.26 6.14 12.85
C LEU A 101 -4.80 5.98 12.92
N GLY A 102 -5.35 5.46 14.01
CA GLY A 102 -6.78 5.35 14.24
C GLY A 102 -7.44 4.06 13.77
N ALA A 103 -6.70 3.11 13.18
CA ALA A 103 -7.28 1.85 12.73
C ALA A 103 -7.55 0.89 13.91
N LYS A 104 -8.66 0.16 13.85
CA LYS A 104 -8.92 -0.99 14.71
C LYS A 104 -8.18 -2.20 14.16
N VAL A 105 -7.35 -2.84 14.98
CA VAL A 105 -6.62 -4.04 14.60
C VAL A 105 -7.28 -5.26 15.23
N ILE A 106 -7.71 -6.20 14.39
CA ILE A 106 -8.29 -7.49 14.76
C ILE A 106 -7.22 -8.57 14.53
N LEU A 107 -6.99 -9.42 15.53
CA LEU A 107 -6.02 -10.50 15.44
C LEU A 107 -6.71 -11.83 15.20
N THR A 108 -6.11 -12.65 14.33
CA THR A 108 -6.50 -14.05 14.10
C THR A 108 -5.42 -14.98 14.64
N PRO A 109 -5.74 -16.26 14.91
CA PRO A 109 -4.78 -17.23 15.39
C PRO A 109 -3.54 -17.34 14.49
N ALA A 110 -2.35 -17.44 15.09
CA ALA A 110 -1.09 -17.58 14.34
C ALA A 110 -1.09 -18.84 13.45
N SER A 111 -1.75 -19.91 13.89
CA SER A 111 -1.85 -21.18 13.18
C SER A 111 -2.60 -21.06 11.83
N GLU A 112 -3.46 -20.07 11.67
CA GLU A 112 -4.21 -19.82 10.45
C GLU A 112 -3.46 -18.91 9.46
N ALA A 113 -2.35 -18.34 9.89
CA ALA A 113 -1.49 -17.44 9.09
C ALA A 113 -2.28 -16.35 8.33
N GLY A 114 -1.88 -16.05 7.09
CA GLY A 114 -2.54 -15.03 6.25
C GLY A 114 -3.95 -15.43 5.80
N SER A 115 -4.20 -16.72 5.61
CA SER A 115 -5.53 -17.22 5.18
C SER A 115 -6.60 -16.97 6.23
N GLY A 116 -6.29 -17.13 7.51
CA GLY A 116 -7.22 -16.81 8.59
C GLY A 116 -7.60 -15.34 8.62
N ALA A 117 -6.61 -14.46 8.45
CA ALA A 117 -6.85 -13.02 8.36
C ALA A 117 -7.70 -12.65 7.14
N TYR A 118 -7.42 -13.25 5.99
CA TYR A 118 -8.19 -13.04 4.75
C TYR A 118 -9.66 -13.46 4.93
N ASN A 119 -9.90 -14.68 5.38
CA ASN A 119 -11.25 -15.20 5.61
C ASN A 119 -12.02 -14.34 6.62
N LYS A 120 -11.34 -13.91 7.69
CA LYS A 120 -11.95 -13.04 8.71
C LYS A 120 -12.28 -11.66 8.16
N ALA A 121 -11.45 -11.07 7.33
CA ALA A 121 -11.75 -9.78 6.71
C ALA A 121 -12.96 -9.88 5.77
N GLN A 122 -13.05 -10.95 4.97
CA GLN A 122 -14.22 -11.21 4.11
C GLN A 122 -15.50 -11.42 4.92
N GLU A 123 -15.43 -12.22 6.00
CA GLU A 123 -16.57 -12.44 6.91
C GLU A 123 -17.10 -11.10 7.45
N LEU A 124 -16.19 -10.25 7.95
CA LEU A 124 -16.54 -8.95 8.52
C LEU A 124 -17.10 -7.99 7.47
N ALA A 125 -16.49 -7.94 6.30
CA ALA A 125 -16.97 -7.13 5.18
C ALA A 125 -18.42 -7.50 4.83
N LYS A 126 -18.70 -8.79 4.63
CA LYS A 126 -20.04 -9.29 4.30
C LYS A 126 -21.06 -9.08 5.42
N LYS A 127 -20.65 -9.34 6.67
CA LYS A 127 -21.55 -9.26 7.85
C LYS A 127 -22.01 -7.84 8.15
N HIS A 128 -21.13 -6.86 7.94
CA HIS A 128 -21.35 -5.48 8.37
C HIS A 128 -21.51 -4.51 7.20
N ASP A 129 -21.51 -4.99 5.97
CA ASP A 129 -21.51 -4.18 4.75
C ASP A 129 -20.34 -3.18 4.72
N TRP A 130 -19.13 -3.68 5.05
CA TRP A 130 -17.90 -2.89 5.02
C TRP A 130 -17.24 -2.98 3.65
N PHE A 131 -16.59 -1.89 3.25
CA PHE A 131 -15.78 -1.88 2.03
C PHE A 131 -14.50 -2.69 2.24
N TYR A 132 -14.32 -3.76 1.46
CA TYR A 132 -13.11 -4.58 1.46
C TYR A 132 -12.15 -4.08 0.37
N ALA A 133 -10.95 -3.60 0.77
CA ALA A 133 -10.02 -2.94 -0.15
C ALA A 133 -9.38 -3.87 -1.19
N ARG A 134 -9.21 -5.18 -0.88
CA ARG A 134 -8.78 -6.25 -1.81
C ARG A 134 -7.49 -5.93 -2.57
N GLN A 135 -6.39 -5.66 -1.85
CA GLN A 135 -5.12 -5.25 -2.45
C GLN A 135 -4.57 -6.17 -3.56
N PHE A 136 -4.95 -7.45 -3.56
CA PHE A 136 -4.50 -8.43 -4.54
C PHE A 136 -5.40 -8.53 -5.79
N GLU A 137 -6.60 -7.97 -5.74
CA GLU A 137 -7.62 -8.11 -6.79
C GLU A 137 -7.97 -6.75 -7.42
N SER A 138 -7.68 -5.65 -6.74
CA SER A 138 -8.04 -4.30 -7.17
C SER A 138 -7.13 -3.81 -8.31
N GLU A 139 -7.71 -3.51 -9.47
CA GLU A 139 -7.01 -2.91 -10.61
C GLU A 139 -6.43 -1.54 -10.27
N ALA A 140 -7.03 -0.81 -9.31
CA ALA A 140 -6.49 0.46 -8.80
C ALA A 140 -5.03 0.34 -8.28
N ASN A 141 -4.57 -0.89 -7.99
CA ASN A 141 -3.19 -1.16 -7.62
C ASN A 141 -2.23 -1.01 -8.82
N ALA A 142 -2.55 -1.58 -9.96
CA ALA A 142 -1.76 -1.45 -11.18
C ALA A 142 -1.85 -0.03 -11.75
N ASP A 143 -3.07 0.52 -11.82
CA ASP A 143 -3.36 1.83 -12.40
C ASP A 143 -2.56 2.98 -11.78
N ILE A 144 -2.37 2.96 -10.45
CA ILE A 144 -1.59 4.01 -9.79
C ILE A 144 -0.11 3.95 -10.16
N HIS A 145 0.42 2.76 -10.40
CA HIS A 145 1.81 2.61 -10.80
C HIS A 145 2.02 2.99 -12.26
N GLU A 146 1.10 2.65 -13.16
CA GLU A 146 1.13 3.10 -14.54
C GLU A 146 1.02 4.63 -14.63
N SER A 147 0.05 5.21 -13.95
CA SER A 147 -0.26 6.65 -14.03
C SER A 147 0.72 7.55 -13.28
N THR A 148 1.45 7.03 -12.29
CA THR A 148 2.37 7.82 -11.45
C THR A 148 3.79 7.24 -11.43
N THR A 149 4.03 6.13 -10.77
CA THR A 149 5.37 5.58 -10.52
C THR A 149 6.15 5.35 -11.83
N GLY A 150 5.53 4.74 -12.82
CA GLY A 150 6.14 4.48 -14.13
C GLY A 150 6.50 5.78 -14.86
N ARG A 151 5.60 6.77 -14.83
CA ARG A 151 5.85 8.09 -15.44
C ARG A 151 6.92 8.88 -14.70
N GLU A 152 6.97 8.79 -13.38
CA GLU A 152 8.05 9.38 -12.58
C GLU A 152 9.40 8.77 -12.99
N ILE A 153 9.51 7.44 -13.07
CA ILE A 153 10.73 6.73 -13.47
C ILE A 153 11.15 7.13 -14.88
N ILE A 154 10.23 7.13 -15.84
CA ILE A 154 10.52 7.56 -17.23
C ILE A 154 11.06 8.99 -17.25
N ASN A 155 10.46 9.90 -16.49
CA ASN A 155 10.91 11.28 -16.43
C ASN A 155 12.27 11.43 -15.71
N ASP A 156 12.49 10.69 -14.64
CA ASP A 156 13.73 10.73 -13.86
C ASP A 156 14.95 10.28 -14.70
N PHE A 157 14.73 9.35 -15.64
CA PHE A 157 15.79 8.76 -16.48
C PHE A 157 15.78 9.20 -17.96
N LYS A 158 14.95 10.18 -18.34
CA LYS A 158 14.79 10.61 -19.74
C LYS A 158 16.07 11.05 -20.42
N ASP A 159 17.01 11.64 -19.68
CA ASP A 159 18.25 12.20 -20.22
C ASP A 159 19.45 11.23 -20.15
N ILE A 160 19.38 10.23 -19.29
CA ILE A 160 20.50 9.28 -19.05
C ILE A 160 20.18 7.85 -19.45
N GLY A 161 18.92 7.53 -19.69
CA GLY A 161 18.47 6.18 -20.00
C GLY A 161 18.38 5.26 -18.79
N LEU A 162 17.74 4.10 -18.96
CA LEU A 162 17.60 3.05 -17.96
C LEU A 162 17.69 1.70 -18.67
N ASP A 163 18.74 0.91 -18.39
CA ASP A 163 18.94 -0.39 -19.01
C ASP A 163 18.13 -1.49 -18.34
N TYR A 164 18.01 -1.42 -17.01
CA TYR A 164 17.32 -2.41 -16.19
C TYR A 164 16.46 -1.74 -15.11
N TRP A 165 15.29 -2.29 -14.92
CA TRP A 165 14.41 -1.96 -13.78
C TRP A 165 14.20 -3.22 -12.94
N VAL A 166 14.42 -3.09 -11.62
CA VAL A 166 14.30 -4.18 -10.66
C VAL A 166 13.30 -3.80 -9.58
N SER A 167 12.32 -4.65 -9.34
CA SER A 167 11.31 -4.45 -8.30
C SER A 167 10.97 -5.74 -7.58
N GLY A 168 10.44 -5.64 -6.37
CA GLY A 168 9.91 -6.77 -5.62
C GLY A 168 8.53 -7.17 -6.15
N TYR A 169 8.30 -8.46 -6.30
CA TYR A 169 7.00 -9.02 -6.67
C TYR A 169 6.23 -9.45 -5.42
N GLY A 170 5.16 -8.72 -5.08
CA GLY A 170 4.24 -9.04 -3.98
C GLY A 170 2.81 -9.16 -4.50
N THR A 171 2.06 -8.03 -4.52
CA THR A 171 0.72 -7.99 -5.10
C THR A 171 0.71 -7.98 -6.64
N GLY A 172 1.84 -7.75 -7.27
CA GLY A 172 1.98 -7.60 -8.72
C GLY A 172 1.81 -6.16 -9.21
N GLY A 173 1.13 -5.29 -8.49
CA GLY A 173 0.73 -3.97 -8.96
C GLY A 173 1.85 -3.06 -9.47
N THR A 174 3.07 -3.16 -8.90
CA THR A 174 4.21 -2.37 -9.39
C THR A 174 4.82 -2.94 -10.67
N PHE A 175 4.53 -4.19 -10.99
CA PHE A 175 5.04 -4.92 -12.17
C PHE A 175 4.08 -4.93 -13.36
N SER A 176 2.84 -4.52 -13.15
CA SER A 176 1.77 -4.53 -14.14
C SER A 176 1.94 -3.45 -15.18
#